data_f62d65ffdb37274a98200dee0bef4476
#
_entry.id   f62d65ffdb37274a98200dee0bef4476
#
_cell.length_a   1.000
_cell.length_b   1.000
_cell.length_c   1.000
_cell.angle_alpha   90.00
_cell.angle_beta   90.00
_cell.angle_gamma   90.00
#
_symmetry.space_group_name_H-M   'P 1'
#
loop_
_entity.id
_entity.type
_entity.pdbx_description
1 polymer ?
#
loop_
_entity_poly.entity_id
_entity_poly.type
_entity_poly.pdbx_seq_one_letter_code
_entity_poly.pdbx_strand_id
1 'polypeptide(L)'
;MLLAAGCLTSFADENTEPDALDLSVSENMAVPAVPQKVKAYVRSAMDQVRRHLTKGGMSVTSTREGEVLEITVPCSELFAPSSTELKPAAATLLKPLGIIVRDPGRYKLLITVHTDDTGDDQYADSITAERANALDDFLWTLAGETDTNTIPYGLGRDEPLGPNNSIPSRAANRRVEFIVVPDKDMLRAAGVKIK
;
A
#
# COMPACT_ATOMS: atom_id res chain seq x y z
N MET A 1 8.50 -58.79 13.92
CA MET A 1 7.92 -57.68 14.66
C MET A 1 8.10 -56.42 13.80
N LEU A 2 7.14 -56.17 12.89
CA LEU A 2 7.16 -55.03 11.97
C LEU A 2 6.35 -53.90 12.59
N LEU A 3 6.97 -52.76 12.82
CA LEU A 3 6.31 -51.52 13.17
C LEU A 3 6.00 -50.75 11.86
N ALA A 4 4.74 -50.65 11.52
CA ALA A 4 4.25 -49.84 10.42
C ALA A 4 4.29 -48.35 10.84
N ALA A 5 5.11 -47.58 10.15
CA ALA A 5 5.08 -46.13 10.24
C ALA A 5 3.84 -45.63 9.48
N GLY A 6 2.84 -45.16 10.21
CA GLY A 6 1.68 -44.48 9.65
C GLY A 6 2.08 -43.15 9.09
N CYS A 7 2.01 -43.01 7.79
CA CYS A 7 2.10 -41.74 7.09
C CYS A 7 0.79 -40.96 7.35
N LEU A 8 0.83 -39.98 8.25
CA LEU A 8 -0.23 -38.99 8.39
C LEU A 8 -0.10 -38.01 7.21
N THR A 9 -0.79 -38.33 6.12
CA THR A 9 -1.10 -37.31 5.10
C THR A 9 -2.12 -36.37 5.72
N SER A 10 -1.64 -35.22 6.18
CA SER A 10 -2.53 -34.08 6.47
C SER A 10 -3.16 -33.67 5.14
N PHE A 11 -4.43 -33.96 4.98
CA PHE A 11 -5.22 -33.33 3.94
C PHE A 11 -5.22 -31.85 4.24
N ALA A 12 -4.45 -31.07 3.46
CA ALA A 12 -4.62 -29.65 3.39
C ALA A 12 -6.05 -29.41 2.93
N ASP A 13 -6.83 -28.75 3.75
CA ASP A 13 -8.19 -28.38 3.45
C ASP A 13 -8.13 -27.43 2.24
N GLU A 14 -8.47 -27.91 1.05
CA GLU A 14 -8.45 -27.13 -0.21
C GLU A 14 -9.42 -25.94 -0.19
N ASN A 15 -10.09 -25.71 0.92
CA ASN A 15 -11.05 -24.62 1.13
C ASN A 15 -10.58 -23.55 2.10
N THR A 16 -9.33 -23.61 2.55
CA THR A 16 -8.72 -22.49 3.27
C THR A 16 -8.45 -21.41 2.24
N GLU A 17 -9.24 -20.32 2.27
CA GLU A 17 -8.90 -19.12 1.52
C GLU A 17 -7.46 -18.76 1.90
N PRO A 18 -6.57 -18.56 0.91
CA PRO A 18 -5.19 -18.23 1.21
C PRO A 18 -5.19 -16.99 2.09
N ASP A 19 -4.50 -17.08 3.21
CA ASP A 19 -4.33 -15.98 4.14
C ASP A 19 -3.94 -14.72 3.37
N ALA A 20 -4.53 -13.61 3.77
CA ALA A 20 -4.15 -12.32 3.25
C ALA A 20 -2.64 -12.15 3.41
N LEU A 21 -1.96 -11.72 2.35
CA LEU A 21 -0.54 -11.43 2.43
C LEU A 21 -0.34 -10.26 3.38
N ASP A 22 0.37 -10.52 4.47
CA ASP A 22 0.80 -9.47 5.39
C ASP A 22 1.86 -8.60 4.69
N LEU A 23 1.61 -7.30 4.61
CA LEU A 23 2.57 -6.32 4.10
C LEU A 23 3.45 -5.81 5.24
N SER A 24 3.96 -6.67 6.03
CA SER A 24 5.00 -6.50 7.05
C SER A 24 4.61 -5.89 8.41
N VAL A 25 3.61 -5.03 8.53
CA VAL A 25 3.53 -4.19 9.76
C VAL A 25 2.24 -4.33 10.56
N SER A 26 1.14 -4.79 10.02
CA SER A 26 -0.10 -5.03 10.77
C SER A 26 -1.14 -5.85 10.01
N GLU A 27 -2.07 -6.46 10.75
CA GLU A 27 -3.22 -7.17 10.17
C GLU A 27 -4.07 -6.30 9.21
N ASN A 28 -4.05 -4.98 9.39
CA ASN A 28 -4.75 -4.04 8.52
C ASN A 28 -4.09 -3.86 7.15
N MET A 29 -2.82 -4.20 7.03
CA MET A 29 -2.06 -4.12 5.77
C MET A 29 -2.14 -5.40 4.94
N ALA A 30 -3.01 -6.33 5.33
CA ALA A 30 -3.18 -7.57 4.59
C ALA A 30 -3.70 -7.34 3.17
N VAL A 31 -2.99 -7.88 2.20
CA VAL A 31 -3.41 -7.89 0.79
C VAL A 31 -4.13 -9.18 0.51
N PRO A 32 -5.41 -9.16 0.10
CA PRO A 32 -6.13 -10.39 -0.18
C PRO A 32 -5.45 -11.16 -1.31
N ALA A 33 -5.33 -12.47 -1.14
CA ALA A 33 -4.85 -13.34 -2.20
C ALA A 33 -5.89 -13.37 -3.34
N VAL A 34 -5.41 -13.19 -4.57
CA VAL A 34 -6.27 -13.20 -5.75
C VAL A 34 -6.43 -14.64 -6.25
N PRO A 35 -7.65 -15.19 -6.24
CA PRO A 35 -7.90 -16.54 -6.75
C PRO A 35 -7.51 -16.65 -8.22
N GLN A 36 -6.92 -17.78 -8.62
CA GLN A 36 -6.37 -18.00 -9.96
C GLN A 36 -7.39 -17.71 -11.09
N LYS A 37 -8.66 -18.07 -10.88
CA LYS A 37 -9.74 -17.87 -11.87
C LYS A 37 -10.05 -16.42 -12.21
N VAL A 38 -9.69 -15.46 -11.32
CA VAL A 38 -9.96 -14.02 -11.50
C VAL A 38 -8.71 -13.18 -11.68
N LYS A 39 -7.52 -13.78 -11.61
CA LYS A 39 -6.25 -13.06 -11.78
C LYS A 39 -6.19 -12.22 -13.06
N ALA A 40 -6.67 -12.76 -14.18
CA ALA A 40 -6.66 -12.02 -15.45
C ALA A 40 -7.53 -10.75 -15.40
N TYR A 41 -8.67 -10.81 -14.72
CA TYR A 41 -9.55 -9.66 -14.52
C TYR A 41 -8.88 -8.62 -13.61
N VAL A 42 -8.36 -9.04 -12.46
CA VAL A 42 -7.68 -8.15 -11.50
C VAL A 42 -6.48 -7.47 -12.17
N ARG A 43 -5.60 -8.23 -12.85
CA ARG A 43 -4.44 -7.68 -13.55
C ARG A 43 -4.83 -6.66 -14.61
N SER A 44 -5.91 -6.92 -15.37
CA SER A 44 -6.41 -5.98 -16.36
C SER A 44 -6.90 -4.69 -15.72
N ALA A 45 -7.61 -4.77 -14.59
CA ALA A 45 -8.09 -3.61 -13.84
C ALA A 45 -6.92 -2.81 -13.25
N MET A 46 -5.97 -3.48 -12.62
CA MET A 46 -4.78 -2.86 -12.04
C MET A 46 -3.88 -2.21 -13.11
N ASP A 47 -3.76 -2.83 -14.30
CA ASP A 47 -3.01 -2.24 -15.41
C ASP A 47 -3.68 -0.96 -15.96
N GLN A 48 -5.00 -0.86 -15.93
CA GLN A 48 -5.71 0.39 -16.27
C GLN A 48 -5.38 1.49 -15.26
N VAL A 49 -5.38 1.19 -13.96
CA VAL A 49 -4.97 2.13 -12.91
C VAL A 49 -3.51 2.53 -13.10
N ARG A 50 -2.61 1.58 -13.31
CA ARG A 50 -1.19 1.84 -13.57
C ARG A 50 -0.99 2.83 -14.72
N ARG A 51 -1.66 2.59 -15.86
CA ARG A 51 -1.60 3.50 -17.02
C ARG A 51 -2.11 4.90 -16.68
N HIS A 52 -3.19 5.01 -15.92
CA HIS A 52 -3.75 6.29 -15.49
C HIS A 52 -2.74 7.05 -14.60
N LEU A 53 -2.19 6.41 -13.60
CA LEU A 53 -1.21 6.99 -12.68
C LEU A 53 0.07 7.43 -13.41
N THR A 54 0.59 6.57 -14.31
CA THR A 54 1.77 6.87 -15.12
C THR A 54 1.52 8.06 -16.06
N LYS A 55 0.34 8.14 -16.69
CA LYS A 55 -0.06 9.31 -17.51
C LYS A 55 -0.17 10.57 -16.65
N GLY A 56 -0.55 10.45 -15.39
CA GLY A 56 -0.58 11.51 -14.40
C GLY A 56 0.81 11.92 -13.86
N GLY A 57 1.89 11.32 -14.36
CA GLY A 57 3.27 11.65 -13.98
C GLY A 57 3.84 10.83 -12.81
N MET A 58 3.10 9.84 -12.30
CA MET A 58 3.58 9.00 -11.21
C MET A 58 4.46 7.85 -11.73
N SER A 59 5.55 7.56 -11.00
CA SER A 59 6.34 6.35 -11.22
C SER A 59 5.67 5.17 -10.48
N VAL A 60 5.23 4.17 -11.22
CA VAL A 60 4.45 3.05 -10.69
C VAL A 60 5.18 1.74 -10.95
N THR A 61 5.51 1.02 -9.89
CA THR A 61 6.00 -0.35 -9.93
C THR A 61 4.82 -1.30 -9.79
N SER A 62 4.85 -2.40 -10.54
CA SER A 62 3.83 -3.44 -10.46
C SER A 62 4.45 -4.70 -9.87
N THR A 63 3.86 -5.19 -8.79
CA THR A 63 4.31 -6.36 -8.04
C THR A 63 3.26 -7.47 -8.02
N ARG A 64 3.56 -8.63 -7.44
CA ARG A 64 2.65 -9.77 -7.39
C ARG A 64 2.01 -10.09 -8.75
N GLU A 65 2.85 -10.17 -9.79
CA GLU A 65 2.39 -10.49 -11.14
C GLU A 65 1.34 -9.50 -11.70
N GLY A 66 1.32 -8.26 -11.25
CA GLY A 66 0.39 -7.23 -11.70
C GLY A 66 -0.86 -7.07 -10.84
N GLU A 67 -0.89 -7.68 -9.67
CA GLU A 67 -2.02 -7.61 -8.73
C GLU A 67 -1.90 -6.44 -7.74
N VAL A 68 -0.69 -5.90 -7.55
CA VAL A 68 -0.39 -4.80 -6.63
C VAL A 68 0.39 -3.72 -7.38
N LEU A 69 0.10 -2.45 -7.08
CA LEU A 69 0.85 -1.31 -7.58
C LEU A 69 1.49 -0.56 -6.42
N GLU A 70 2.74 -0.18 -6.60
CA GLU A 70 3.52 0.56 -5.63
C GLU A 70 4.01 1.88 -6.24
N ILE A 71 3.80 2.98 -5.54
CA ILE A 71 4.20 4.32 -5.94
C ILE A 71 5.04 4.90 -4.81
N THR A 72 6.31 5.14 -5.06
CA THR A 72 7.21 5.76 -4.08
C THR A 72 7.40 7.24 -4.41
N VAL A 73 7.18 8.10 -3.42
CA VAL A 73 7.33 9.55 -3.53
C VAL A 73 8.28 10.04 -2.43
N PRO A 74 9.35 10.79 -2.76
CA PRO A 74 10.18 11.42 -1.75
C PRO A 74 9.36 12.34 -0.85
N CYS A 75 9.54 12.28 0.48
CA CYS A 75 8.86 13.18 1.41
C CYS A 75 9.09 14.66 1.07
N SER A 76 10.25 14.98 0.51
CA SER A 76 10.59 16.35 0.11
C SER A 76 9.71 16.93 -1.01
N GLU A 77 9.04 16.09 -1.79
CA GLU A 77 8.07 16.55 -2.79
C GLU A 77 6.71 16.90 -2.16
N LEU A 78 6.38 16.25 -1.06
CA LEU A 78 5.08 16.38 -0.38
C LEU A 78 5.11 17.39 0.78
N PHE A 79 6.19 17.41 1.55
CA PHE A 79 6.31 18.17 2.79
C PHE A 79 7.56 19.06 2.79
N ALA A 80 7.49 20.20 3.52
CA ALA A 80 8.68 20.95 3.88
C ALA A 80 9.49 20.21 4.97
N PRO A 81 10.77 20.52 5.16
CA PRO A 81 11.55 19.93 6.25
C PRO A 81 10.85 20.08 7.61
N SER A 82 10.78 19.02 8.39
CA SER A 82 10.13 18.97 9.71
C SER A 82 8.67 19.45 9.75
N SER A 83 7.99 19.53 8.59
CA SER A 83 6.58 19.88 8.48
C SER A 83 5.71 18.65 8.25
N THR A 84 4.49 18.71 8.73
CA THR A 84 3.41 17.76 8.47
C THR A 84 2.35 18.34 7.54
N GLU A 85 2.47 19.61 7.18
CA GLU A 85 1.60 20.27 6.21
C GLU A 85 2.04 19.94 4.78
N LEU A 86 1.08 19.55 3.94
CA LEU A 86 1.30 19.32 2.53
C LEU A 86 1.65 20.61 1.80
N LYS A 87 2.67 20.54 0.96
CA LYS A 87 3.00 21.63 0.04
C LYS A 87 1.88 21.85 -0.97
N PRO A 88 1.63 23.10 -1.43
CA PRO A 88 0.65 23.35 -2.48
C PRO A 88 0.87 22.51 -3.76
N ALA A 89 2.12 22.25 -4.13
CA ALA A 89 2.47 21.42 -5.27
C ALA A 89 2.11 19.92 -5.09
N ALA A 90 2.04 19.44 -3.86
CA ALA A 90 1.68 18.06 -3.55
C ALA A 90 0.25 17.72 -4.05
N ALA A 91 -0.67 18.69 -4.00
CA ALA A 91 -2.04 18.50 -4.49
C ALA A 91 -2.07 18.11 -5.98
N THR A 92 -1.21 18.71 -6.80
CA THR A 92 -1.11 18.38 -8.23
C THR A 92 -0.49 16.99 -8.43
N LEU A 93 0.55 16.67 -7.66
CA LEU A 93 1.22 15.37 -7.72
C LEU A 93 0.29 14.22 -7.31
N LEU A 94 -0.51 14.41 -6.27
CA LEU A 94 -1.39 13.38 -5.71
C LEU A 94 -2.75 13.25 -6.45
N LYS A 95 -3.12 14.22 -7.28
CA LYS A 95 -4.39 14.24 -8.01
C LYS A 95 -4.69 12.94 -8.78
N PRO A 96 -3.72 12.25 -9.42
CA PRO A 96 -3.98 11.00 -10.13
C PRO A 96 -4.51 9.87 -9.23
N LEU A 97 -4.23 9.89 -7.92
CA LEU A 97 -4.76 8.90 -6.96
C LEU A 97 -6.29 8.97 -6.81
N GLY A 98 -6.92 10.03 -7.28
CA GLY A 98 -8.37 10.18 -7.25
C GLY A 98 -9.14 9.04 -7.93
N ILE A 99 -8.57 8.33 -8.91
CA ILE A 99 -9.21 7.15 -9.52
C ILE A 99 -9.35 6.00 -8.55
N ILE A 100 -8.49 5.94 -7.53
CA ILE A 100 -8.45 4.89 -6.52
C ILE A 100 -9.42 5.23 -5.39
N VAL A 101 -9.24 6.41 -4.80
CA VAL A 101 -9.99 6.80 -3.59
C VAL A 101 -11.47 7.06 -3.83
N ARG A 102 -11.88 7.30 -5.09
CA ARG A 102 -13.29 7.43 -5.48
C ARG A 102 -13.98 6.10 -5.78
N ASP A 103 -13.26 4.99 -5.69
CA ASP A 103 -13.82 3.65 -5.89
C ASP A 103 -13.38 2.71 -4.76
N PRO A 104 -13.80 3.01 -3.50
CA PRO A 104 -13.32 2.31 -2.30
C PRO A 104 -13.74 0.84 -2.25
N GLY A 105 -14.77 0.46 -3.00
CA GLY A 105 -15.17 -0.94 -3.10
C GLY A 105 -14.25 -1.78 -3.97
N ARG A 106 -13.55 -1.16 -4.94
CA ARG A 106 -12.63 -1.87 -5.84
C ARG A 106 -11.18 -1.85 -5.40
N TYR A 107 -10.76 -0.78 -4.73
CA TYR A 107 -9.37 -0.56 -4.37
C TYR A 107 -9.25 -0.25 -2.88
N LYS A 108 -8.20 -0.78 -2.28
CA LYS A 108 -7.67 -0.34 -1.00
C LYS A 108 -6.34 0.37 -1.27
N LEU A 109 -6.10 1.47 -0.59
CA LEU A 109 -4.88 2.25 -0.70
C LEU A 109 -4.19 2.30 0.66
N LEU A 110 -3.03 1.68 0.76
CA LEU A 110 -2.17 1.79 1.93
C LEU A 110 -1.23 2.97 1.73
N ILE A 111 -1.04 3.76 2.78
CA ILE A 111 -0.17 4.93 2.78
C ILE A 111 0.87 4.70 3.86
N THR A 112 2.10 4.40 3.49
CA THR A 112 3.18 4.22 4.45
C THR A 112 4.15 5.38 4.38
N VAL A 113 4.49 5.96 5.53
CA VAL A 113 5.42 7.08 5.63
C VAL A 113 6.62 6.66 6.45
N HIS A 114 7.80 6.83 5.86
CA HIS A 114 9.08 6.47 6.44
C HIS A 114 9.96 7.71 6.63
N THR A 115 10.88 7.65 7.58
CA THR A 115 11.91 8.66 7.79
C THR A 115 13.30 8.03 7.86
N ASP A 116 14.33 8.85 8.02
CA ASP A 116 15.69 8.40 8.25
C ASP A 116 15.99 8.29 9.77
N ASP A 117 17.24 8.06 10.13
CA ASP A 117 17.72 7.92 11.51
C ASP A 117 17.97 9.26 12.23
N THR A 118 17.54 10.38 11.66
CA THR A 118 17.72 11.72 12.27
C THR A 118 16.69 11.92 13.38
N GLY A 119 17.14 12.33 14.55
CA GLY A 119 16.29 12.53 15.73
C GLY A 119 16.17 11.25 16.57
N ASP A 120 15.24 11.23 17.50
CA ASP A 120 14.90 10.08 18.33
C ASP A 120 13.71 9.29 17.74
N ASP A 121 13.45 8.12 18.32
CA ASP A 121 12.37 7.24 17.85
C ASP A 121 11.00 7.89 18.01
N GLN A 122 10.75 8.57 19.14
CA GLN A 122 9.47 9.22 19.38
C GLN A 122 9.17 10.31 18.34
N TYR A 123 10.17 11.09 17.95
CA TYR A 123 10.03 12.08 16.88
C TYR A 123 9.78 11.41 15.52
N ALA A 124 10.52 10.33 15.22
CA ALA A 124 10.36 9.60 13.97
C ALA A 124 8.95 9.03 13.83
N ASP A 125 8.43 8.42 14.88
CA ASP A 125 7.08 7.85 14.91
C ASP A 125 6.01 8.94 14.78
N SER A 126 6.13 10.02 15.56
CA SER A 126 5.17 11.13 15.54
C SER A 126 5.08 11.78 14.16
N ILE A 127 6.23 12.20 13.59
CA ILE A 127 6.22 12.92 12.31
C ILE A 127 5.72 12.06 11.15
N THR A 128 6.01 10.75 11.16
CA THR A 128 5.53 9.85 10.10
C THR A 128 4.05 9.57 10.24
N ALA A 129 3.54 9.37 11.45
CA ALA A 129 2.10 9.21 11.71
C ALA A 129 1.30 10.45 11.33
N GLU A 130 1.75 11.64 11.74
CA GLU A 130 1.09 12.90 11.40
C GLU A 130 1.08 13.17 9.88
N ARG A 131 2.16 12.84 9.18
CA ARG A 131 2.23 12.95 7.71
C ARG A 131 1.30 11.95 7.02
N ALA A 132 1.22 10.72 7.52
CA ALA A 132 0.31 9.72 6.99
C ALA A 132 -1.14 10.18 7.12
N ASN A 133 -1.53 10.72 8.28
CA ASN A 133 -2.85 11.29 8.52
C ASN A 133 -3.13 12.50 7.61
N ALA A 134 -2.18 13.40 7.43
CA ALA A 134 -2.34 14.56 6.53
C ALA A 134 -2.55 14.15 5.07
N LEU A 135 -1.93 13.04 4.64
CA LEU A 135 -2.16 12.46 3.32
C LEU A 135 -3.55 11.83 3.21
N ASP A 136 -3.99 11.14 4.24
CA ASP A 136 -5.32 10.54 4.30
C ASP A 136 -6.43 11.60 4.25
N ASP A 137 -6.33 12.65 5.04
CA ASP A 137 -7.23 13.81 5.03
C ASP A 137 -7.30 14.47 3.63
N PHE A 138 -6.16 14.63 2.98
CA PHE A 138 -6.10 15.16 1.63
C PHE A 138 -6.81 14.23 0.63
N LEU A 139 -6.60 12.93 0.73
CA LEU A 139 -7.22 11.95 -0.16
C LEU A 139 -8.72 11.83 0.08
N TRP A 140 -9.18 11.96 1.31
CA TRP A 140 -10.61 12.07 1.64
C TRP A 140 -11.25 13.29 0.97
N THR A 141 -10.59 14.46 1.03
CA THR A 141 -11.03 15.65 0.29
C THR A 141 -11.03 15.43 -1.22
N LEU A 142 -10.00 14.75 -1.75
CA LEU A 142 -9.89 14.41 -3.17
C LEU A 142 -11.01 13.45 -3.62
N ALA A 143 -11.48 12.58 -2.73
CA ALA A 143 -12.62 11.69 -2.96
C ALA A 143 -13.96 12.44 -3.01
N GLY A 144 -14.02 13.68 -2.57
CA GLY A 144 -15.24 14.46 -2.45
C GLY A 144 -15.91 14.32 -1.08
N GLU A 145 -15.09 14.14 -0.04
CA GLU A 145 -15.52 14.01 1.36
C GLU A 145 -16.46 12.82 1.60
N THR A 146 -16.23 11.75 0.83
CA THR A 146 -16.95 10.49 0.95
C THR A 146 -16.04 9.41 1.54
N ASP A 147 -16.62 8.30 1.96
CA ASP A 147 -15.85 7.16 2.47
C ASP A 147 -14.77 6.74 1.47
N THR A 148 -13.56 6.58 1.98
CA THR A 148 -12.41 6.05 1.27
C THR A 148 -11.98 4.72 1.88
N ASN A 149 -11.27 3.91 1.11
CA ASN A 149 -10.64 2.70 1.63
C ASN A 149 -9.13 2.93 1.68
N THR A 150 -8.72 3.91 2.48
CA THR A 150 -7.35 4.31 2.72
C THR A 150 -6.91 3.88 4.11
N ILE A 151 -5.65 3.47 4.26
CA ILE A 151 -5.09 3.04 5.53
C ILE A 151 -3.74 3.74 5.72
N PRO A 152 -3.67 4.80 6.55
CA PRO A 152 -2.45 5.53 6.81
C PRO A 152 -1.59 4.86 7.89
N TYR A 153 -0.28 4.77 7.65
CA TYR A 153 0.72 4.27 8.58
C TYR A 153 1.96 5.13 8.63
N GLY A 154 2.33 5.59 9.82
CA GLY A 154 3.66 6.11 10.11
C GLY A 154 4.54 4.95 10.55
N LEU A 155 5.63 4.69 9.84
CA LEU A 155 6.56 3.58 10.11
C LEU A 155 7.89 4.08 10.72
N GLY A 156 7.94 5.34 11.14
CA GLY A 156 9.13 5.89 11.76
C GLY A 156 10.38 5.62 10.90
N ARG A 157 11.41 5.09 11.52
CA ARG A 157 12.66 4.67 10.88
C ARG A 157 12.75 3.18 10.57
N ASP A 158 11.68 2.45 10.84
CA ASP A 158 11.60 1.05 10.49
C ASP A 158 11.58 0.89 8.96
N GLU A 159 12.05 -0.25 8.47
CA GLU A 159 12.09 -0.59 7.04
C GLU A 159 12.86 0.41 6.15
N PRO A 160 14.12 0.73 6.44
CA PRO A 160 14.92 1.59 5.59
C PRO A 160 15.24 0.90 4.25
N LEU A 161 15.21 1.65 3.15
CA LEU A 161 15.66 1.15 1.82
C LEU A 161 17.16 0.87 1.78
N GLY A 162 17.91 1.53 2.63
CA GLY A 162 19.36 1.37 2.72
C GLY A 162 19.92 2.02 3.98
N PRO A 163 21.24 1.86 4.22
CA PRO A 163 21.87 2.39 5.41
C PRO A 163 21.84 3.92 5.42
N ASN A 164 21.64 4.52 6.60
CA ASN A 164 21.57 5.97 6.80
C ASN A 164 22.97 6.64 6.85
N ASN A 165 23.95 6.16 6.09
CA ASN A 165 25.35 6.57 6.15
C ASN A 165 25.73 7.72 5.21
N SER A 166 24.80 8.20 4.39
CA SER A 166 25.04 9.30 3.45
C SER A 166 23.78 10.18 3.32
N ILE A 167 23.96 11.43 2.86
CA ILE A 167 22.84 12.34 2.60
C ILE A 167 21.86 11.76 1.56
N PRO A 168 22.32 11.21 0.40
CA PRO A 168 21.41 10.59 -0.57
C PRO A 168 20.66 9.38 -0.01
N SER A 169 21.32 8.53 0.77
CA SER A 169 20.72 7.36 1.38
C SER A 169 19.62 7.74 2.39
N ARG A 170 19.90 8.69 3.28
CA ARG A 170 18.87 9.23 4.17
C ARG A 170 17.71 9.88 3.41
N ALA A 171 18.00 10.60 2.32
CA ALA A 171 16.95 11.19 1.49
C ALA A 171 16.04 10.14 0.85
N ALA A 172 16.59 8.98 0.44
CA ALA A 172 15.82 7.86 -0.08
C ALA A 172 14.95 7.21 1.00
N ASN A 173 15.43 7.11 2.23
CA ASN A 173 14.66 6.58 3.36
C ASN A 173 13.48 7.49 3.74
N ARG A 174 13.59 8.81 3.58
CA ARG A 174 12.47 9.75 3.77
C ARG A 174 11.51 9.71 2.60
N ARG A 175 10.61 8.74 2.62
CA ARG A 175 9.68 8.47 1.51
C ARG A 175 8.25 8.23 2.00
N VAL A 176 7.33 8.36 1.07
CA VAL A 176 5.96 7.87 1.17
C VAL A 176 5.77 6.79 0.12
N GLU A 177 5.17 5.69 0.51
CA GLU A 177 4.75 4.65 -0.41
C GLU A 177 3.23 4.58 -0.43
N PHE A 178 2.66 4.61 -1.63
CA PHE A 178 1.25 4.36 -1.87
C PHE A 178 1.13 2.97 -2.50
N ILE A 179 0.48 2.06 -1.78
CA ILE A 179 0.33 0.67 -2.22
C ILE A 179 -1.14 0.43 -2.54
N VAL A 180 -1.43 0.20 -3.81
CA VAL A 180 -2.78 -0.05 -4.31
C VAL A 180 -3.01 -1.55 -4.42
N VAL A 181 -4.02 -2.03 -3.74
CA VAL A 181 -4.40 -3.44 -3.75
C VAL A 181 -5.86 -3.61 -4.17
N PRO A 182 -6.22 -4.75 -4.79
CA PRO A 182 -7.62 -5.07 -5.08
C PRO A 182 -8.39 -5.26 -3.78
N ASP A 183 -9.59 -4.71 -3.69
CA ASP A 183 -10.47 -4.96 -2.55
C ASP A 183 -11.54 -6.01 -2.84
N LYS A 184 -12.25 -6.41 -1.80
CA LYS A 184 -13.25 -7.49 -1.81
C LYS A 184 -14.30 -7.32 -2.89
N ASP A 185 -14.76 -6.11 -3.16
CA ASP A 185 -15.80 -5.88 -4.16
C ASP A 185 -15.28 -6.04 -5.59
N MET A 186 -13.99 -5.75 -5.85
CA MET A 186 -13.37 -6.12 -7.12
C MET A 186 -13.39 -7.64 -7.32
N LEU A 187 -13.06 -8.40 -6.28
CA LEU A 187 -13.06 -9.87 -6.34
C LEU A 187 -14.49 -10.43 -6.48
N ARG A 188 -15.46 -9.85 -5.77
CA ARG A 188 -16.89 -10.20 -5.90
C ARG A 188 -17.41 -9.92 -7.31
N ALA A 189 -17.09 -8.76 -7.88
CA ALA A 189 -17.48 -8.41 -9.25
C ALA A 189 -16.90 -9.38 -10.28
N ALA A 190 -15.74 -9.97 -9.99
CA ALA A 190 -15.14 -11.02 -10.80
C ALA A 190 -15.74 -12.42 -10.57
N GLY A 191 -16.76 -12.57 -9.70
CA GLY A 191 -17.44 -13.82 -9.43
C GLY A 191 -16.84 -14.67 -8.28
N VAL A 192 -16.04 -14.05 -7.42
CA VAL A 192 -15.54 -14.70 -6.20
C VAL A 192 -16.60 -14.62 -5.11
N LYS A 193 -16.95 -15.75 -4.52
CA LYS A 193 -17.77 -15.81 -3.31
C LYS A 193 -16.85 -15.52 -2.11
N ILE A 194 -16.91 -14.31 -1.57
CA ILE A 194 -16.24 -13.93 -0.34
C ILE A 194 -17.28 -14.04 0.78
N LYS A 195 -16.96 -14.78 1.82
CA LYS A 195 -17.78 -14.89 3.02
C LYS A 195 -17.72 -13.63 3.85
#